data_a43bb72073dd86df5554af8f1160d35f
#
_entry.id   a43bb72073dd86df5554af8f1160d35f
#
_cell.length_a   1.000
_cell.length_b   1.000
_cell.length_c   1.000
_cell.angle_alpha   90.00
_cell.angle_beta   90.00
_cell.angle_gamma   90.00
#
_symmetry.space_group_name_H-M   'P 1'
#
loop_
_entity.id
_entity.type
_entity.pdbx_description
1 polymer ?
#
loop_
_entity_poly.entity_id
_entity_poly.type
_entity_poly.pdbx_seq_one_letter_code
_entity_poly.pdbx_strand_id
1 'polypeptide(L)'
;MAFQPGGDEGRLPAPPPRPGLSYSAPPPIPVTPVLPRVVRTARTLWVLSFVAGLAVLLGSFVARDSNVQRLRGVVADMAAGSDAESVGTAAEIVFWGSIGALLLVTALEAVFLGAALGRRNWSRWVLLLLLAAHVPVLLLASAFLVPSGAEGSYVVMLWGAGLLLAAAGMVFLFLPAAGTWLKRKAA
;
A
#
# COMPACT_ATOMS: atom_id res chain seq x y z
N MET A 1 -10.28 -27.56 -97.59
CA MET A 1 -9.55 -28.40 -96.60
C MET A 1 -8.66 -27.47 -95.75
N ALA A 2 -9.11 -27.19 -94.56
CA ALA A 2 -8.36 -26.35 -93.64
C ALA A 2 -7.79 -27.26 -92.58
N PHE A 3 -6.49 -27.23 -92.46
CA PHE A 3 -5.68 -27.99 -91.45
C PHE A 3 -5.60 -27.14 -90.19
N GLN A 4 -6.18 -27.59 -89.10
CA GLN A 4 -6.04 -27.01 -87.77
C GLN A 4 -4.88 -27.71 -87.02
N PRO A 5 -3.84 -27.03 -86.68
CA PRO A 5 -2.80 -27.63 -85.77
C PRO A 5 -3.29 -27.48 -84.35
N GLY A 6 -3.65 -28.59 -83.71
CA GLY A 6 -3.90 -28.65 -82.32
C GLY A 6 -2.56 -28.50 -81.56
N GLY A 7 -2.35 -27.35 -81.00
CA GLY A 7 -1.28 -27.11 -80.07
C GLY A 7 -1.65 -27.64 -78.68
N ASP A 8 -1.21 -28.85 -78.38
CA ASP A 8 -1.20 -29.35 -77.02
C ASP A 8 0.06 -28.78 -76.34
N GLU A 9 -0.02 -27.48 -75.95
CA GLU A 9 1.02 -26.83 -75.20
C GLU A 9 1.06 -27.51 -73.81
N GLY A 10 2.13 -28.26 -73.61
CA GLY A 10 2.40 -29.02 -72.41
C GLY A 10 2.22 -28.13 -71.14
N ARG A 11 1.09 -28.34 -70.50
CA ARG A 11 0.89 -27.82 -69.15
C ARG A 11 1.94 -28.48 -68.26
N LEU A 12 2.97 -27.74 -67.89
CA LEU A 12 3.90 -28.18 -66.87
C LEU A 12 3.15 -28.59 -65.63
N PRO A 13 3.45 -29.78 -65.07
CA PRO A 13 2.76 -30.22 -63.87
C PRO A 13 2.93 -29.19 -62.75
N ALA A 14 1.82 -28.90 -62.07
CA ALA A 14 1.83 -27.93 -60.94
C ALA A 14 2.92 -28.37 -59.93
N PRO A 15 3.72 -27.42 -59.46
CA PRO A 15 4.76 -27.72 -58.49
C PRO A 15 4.12 -28.36 -57.23
N PRO A 16 4.78 -29.36 -56.65
CA PRO A 16 4.24 -30.06 -55.46
C PRO A 16 3.94 -29.02 -54.36
N PRO A 17 2.88 -29.24 -53.60
CA PRO A 17 2.54 -28.37 -52.50
C PRO A 17 3.75 -28.29 -51.52
N ARG A 18 4.22 -27.09 -51.26
CA ARG A 18 5.32 -26.89 -50.27
C ARG A 18 4.87 -27.47 -48.95
N PRO A 19 5.70 -28.29 -48.29
CA PRO A 19 5.43 -28.75 -46.94
C PRO A 19 5.11 -27.56 -46.09
N GLY A 20 3.90 -27.49 -45.54
CA GLY A 20 3.51 -26.48 -44.60
C GLY A 20 4.46 -26.55 -43.39
N LEU A 21 5.45 -25.72 -43.34
CA LEU A 21 6.22 -25.54 -42.11
C LEU A 21 5.23 -24.98 -41.09
N SER A 22 4.65 -25.86 -40.28
CA SER A 22 3.92 -25.47 -39.07
C SER A 22 4.96 -24.86 -38.11
N TYR A 23 5.32 -23.60 -38.37
CA TYR A 23 6.14 -22.84 -37.45
C TYR A 23 5.23 -22.51 -36.26
N SER A 24 5.16 -23.43 -35.30
CA SER A 24 4.64 -23.10 -33.98
C SER A 24 5.60 -22.06 -33.40
N ALA A 25 5.22 -20.78 -33.50
CA ALA A 25 5.98 -19.74 -32.83
C ALA A 25 6.20 -20.15 -31.36
N PRO A 26 7.43 -20.11 -30.85
CA PRO A 26 7.64 -20.42 -29.45
C PRO A 26 6.70 -19.56 -28.59
N PRO A 27 6.15 -20.11 -27.51
CA PRO A 27 5.23 -19.35 -26.65
C PRO A 27 5.89 -18.03 -26.24
N PRO A 28 5.14 -16.92 -26.27
CA PRO A 28 5.68 -15.61 -25.94
C PRO A 28 6.31 -15.66 -24.55
N ILE A 29 7.59 -15.29 -24.46
CA ILE A 29 8.30 -15.23 -23.19
C ILE A 29 7.55 -14.22 -22.31
N PRO A 30 7.05 -14.62 -21.12
CA PRO A 30 6.34 -13.72 -20.23
C PRO A 30 7.29 -12.58 -19.81
N VAL A 31 7.11 -11.41 -20.42
CA VAL A 31 7.85 -10.21 -20.04
C VAL A 31 7.26 -9.70 -18.74
N THR A 32 7.97 -9.88 -17.63
CA THR A 32 7.59 -9.27 -16.35
C THR A 32 7.60 -7.75 -16.52
N PRO A 33 6.45 -7.08 -16.40
CA PRO A 33 6.39 -5.65 -16.65
C PRO A 33 7.20 -4.90 -15.58
N VAL A 34 8.17 -4.13 -16.03
CA VAL A 34 9.05 -3.32 -15.16
C VAL A 34 8.19 -2.30 -14.40
N LEU A 35 8.40 -2.24 -13.09
CA LEU A 35 7.69 -1.31 -12.21
C LEU A 35 8.07 0.14 -12.57
N PRO A 36 7.12 1.03 -12.94
CA PRO A 36 7.43 2.42 -13.24
C PRO A 36 8.11 3.12 -12.05
N ARG A 37 9.03 4.04 -12.33
CA ARG A 37 9.73 4.80 -11.28
C ARG A 37 8.76 5.43 -10.28
N VAL A 38 7.65 6.00 -10.78
CA VAL A 38 6.61 6.64 -9.98
C VAL A 38 6.01 5.68 -8.94
N VAL A 39 5.69 4.44 -9.33
CA VAL A 39 5.13 3.42 -8.43
C VAL A 39 6.19 2.93 -7.43
N ARG A 40 7.44 2.84 -7.87
CA ARG A 40 8.56 2.50 -6.97
C ARG A 40 8.75 3.57 -5.89
N THR A 41 8.76 4.86 -6.28
CA THR A 41 8.85 5.98 -5.33
C THR A 41 7.68 5.97 -4.36
N ALA A 42 6.45 5.79 -4.85
CA ALA A 42 5.27 5.66 -3.99
C ALA A 42 5.44 4.54 -2.95
N ARG A 43 5.86 3.35 -3.39
CA ARG A 43 6.13 2.21 -2.50
C ARG A 43 7.18 2.56 -1.43
N THR A 44 8.29 3.20 -1.83
CA THR A 44 9.36 3.57 -0.88
C THR A 44 8.85 4.56 0.17
N LEU A 45 8.09 5.57 -0.24
CA LEU A 45 7.52 6.56 0.67
C LEU A 45 6.56 5.92 1.68
N TRP A 46 5.69 5.01 1.23
CA TRP A 46 4.81 4.25 2.11
C TRP A 46 5.56 3.36 3.09
N VAL A 47 6.60 2.64 2.62
CA VAL A 47 7.43 1.80 3.49
C VAL A 47 8.14 2.64 4.55
N LEU A 48 8.68 3.80 4.18
CA LEU A 48 9.30 4.72 5.15
C LEU A 48 8.27 5.25 6.15
N SER A 49 7.04 5.55 5.73
CA SER A 49 5.95 5.92 6.62
C SER A 49 5.64 4.81 7.64
N PHE A 50 5.53 3.57 7.19
CA PHE A 50 5.32 2.41 8.09
C PHE A 50 6.47 2.23 9.07
N VAL A 51 7.72 2.38 8.63
CA VAL A 51 8.89 2.30 9.51
C VAL A 51 8.83 3.39 10.58
N ALA A 52 8.49 4.63 10.20
CA ALA A 52 8.34 5.73 11.15
C ALA A 52 7.22 5.46 12.17
N GLY A 53 6.05 5.01 11.71
CA GLY A 53 4.92 4.67 12.58
C GLY A 53 5.25 3.51 13.53
N LEU A 54 5.84 2.43 13.02
CA LEU A 54 6.23 1.28 13.82
C LEU A 54 7.32 1.63 14.85
N ALA A 55 8.27 2.51 14.50
CA ALA A 55 9.28 2.95 15.45
C ALA A 55 8.66 3.65 16.66
N VAL A 56 7.65 4.51 16.45
CA VAL A 56 6.92 5.14 17.55
C VAL A 56 6.12 4.13 18.36
N LEU A 57 5.44 3.19 17.72
CA LEU A 57 4.68 2.16 18.41
C LEU A 57 5.58 1.27 19.27
N LEU A 58 6.75 0.89 18.75
CA LEU A 58 7.75 0.14 19.50
C LEU A 58 8.29 0.96 20.68
N GLY A 59 8.61 2.23 20.48
CA GLY A 59 9.01 3.13 21.54
C GLY A 59 7.95 3.26 22.63
N SER A 60 6.68 3.42 22.24
CA SER A 60 5.55 3.48 23.18
C SER A 60 5.35 2.17 23.94
N PHE A 61 5.61 1.02 23.31
CA PHE A 61 5.55 -0.28 23.94
C PHE A 61 6.69 -0.47 24.95
N VAL A 62 7.91 -0.08 24.60
CA VAL A 62 9.07 -0.14 25.51
C VAL A 62 8.85 0.78 26.72
N ALA A 63 8.25 1.96 26.50
CA ALA A 63 7.92 2.92 27.55
C ALA A 63 6.52 2.67 28.18
N ARG A 64 5.98 1.44 28.06
CA ARG A 64 4.60 1.12 28.45
C ARG A 64 4.28 1.55 29.88
N ASP A 65 5.13 1.18 30.85
CA ASP A 65 4.83 1.41 32.25
C ASP A 65 4.76 2.91 32.60
N SER A 66 5.66 3.72 32.05
CA SER A 66 5.62 5.17 32.20
C SER A 66 4.41 5.79 31.49
N ASN A 67 4.04 5.30 30.32
CA ASN A 67 2.86 5.77 29.59
C ASN A 67 1.57 5.43 30.33
N VAL A 68 1.41 4.21 30.83
CA VAL A 68 0.24 3.79 31.61
C VAL A 68 0.15 4.59 32.92
N GLN A 69 1.28 4.79 33.61
CA GLN A 69 1.30 5.61 34.83
C GLN A 69 0.86 7.06 34.57
N ARG A 70 1.30 7.67 33.48
CA ARG A 70 0.88 8.99 33.05
C ARG A 70 -0.62 9.02 32.71
N LEU A 71 -1.11 8.01 31.99
CA LEU A 71 -2.52 7.88 31.62
C LEU A 71 -3.43 7.73 32.84
N ARG A 72 -2.96 7.04 33.92
CA ARG A 72 -3.70 6.97 35.18
C ARG A 72 -3.95 8.36 35.77
N GLY A 73 -2.95 9.24 35.73
CA GLY A 73 -3.13 10.64 36.13
C GLY A 73 -4.19 11.34 35.30
N VAL A 74 -4.10 11.27 33.96
CA VAL A 74 -5.06 11.88 33.06
C VAL A 74 -6.49 11.35 33.29
N VAL A 75 -6.64 10.03 33.44
CA VAL A 75 -7.96 9.41 33.67
C VAL A 75 -8.51 9.81 35.04
N ALA A 76 -7.67 9.87 36.07
CA ALA A 76 -8.11 10.29 37.41
C ALA A 76 -8.61 11.74 37.41
N ASP A 77 -7.93 12.64 36.67
CA ASP A 77 -8.37 14.05 36.53
C ASP A 77 -9.71 14.17 35.79
N MET A 78 -9.95 13.29 34.79
CA MET A 78 -11.20 13.27 34.02
C MET A 78 -12.36 12.60 34.77
N ALA A 79 -12.07 11.65 35.63
CA ALA A 79 -13.03 10.83 36.36
C ALA A 79 -12.91 11.04 37.88
N ALA A 80 -12.96 12.30 38.30
CA ALA A 80 -12.84 12.65 39.72
C ALA A 80 -13.86 11.92 40.60
N GLY A 81 -13.34 11.18 41.59
CA GLY A 81 -14.18 10.36 42.49
C GLY A 81 -14.24 8.87 42.14
N SER A 82 -13.62 8.45 41.03
CA SER A 82 -13.51 7.01 40.72
C SER A 82 -12.46 6.35 41.61
N ASP A 83 -12.64 5.05 41.87
CA ASP A 83 -11.68 4.25 42.60
C ASP A 83 -10.41 3.99 41.79
N ALA A 84 -9.29 3.71 42.46
CA ALA A 84 -7.98 3.54 41.82
C ALA A 84 -7.93 2.32 40.86
N GLU A 85 -8.72 1.29 41.10
CA GLU A 85 -8.78 0.10 40.26
C GLU A 85 -9.46 0.41 38.91
N SER A 86 -10.60 1.10 38.95
CA SER A 86 -11.30 1.58 37.75
C SER A 86 -10.45 2.51 36.91
N VAL A 87 -9.74 3.46 37.52
CA VAL A 87 -8.79 4.36 36.85
C VAL A 87 -7.65 3.57 36.20
N GLY A 88 -7.10 2.57 36.91
CA GLY A 88 -6.04 1.72 36.36
C GLY A 88 -6.50 0.94 35.12
N THR A 89 -7.65 0.30 35.20
CA THR A 89 -8.24 -0.46 34.10
C THR A 89 -8.54 0.43 32.90
N ALA A 90 -9.13 1.60 33.12
CA ALA A 90 -9.41 2.55 32.04
C ALA A 90 -8.12 3.03 31.34
N ALA A 91 -7.06 3.33 32.11
CA ALA A 91 -5.78 3.72 31.53
C ALA A 91 -5.16 2.62 30.64
N GLU A 92 -5.24 1.36 31.06
CA GLU A 92 -4.78 0.23 30.25
C GLU A 92 -5.61 0.04 28.98
N ILE A 93 -6.93 0.16 29.07
CA ILE A 93 -7.83 0.09 27.89
C ILE A 93 -7.49 1.20 26.89
N VAL A 94 -7.28 2.42 27.35
CA VAL A 94 -6.90 3.56 26.49
C VAL A 94 -5.54 3.33 25.84
N PHE A 95 -4.56 2.85 26.59
CA PHE A 95 -3.23 2.56 26.07
C PHE A 95 -3.27 1.49 24.98
N TRP A 96 -3.80 0.32 25.29
CA TRP A 96 -3.88 -0.79 24.34
C TRP A 96 -4.82 -0.53 23.19
N GLY A 97 -5.93 0.16 23.42
CA GLY A 97 -6.86 0.59 22.39
C GLY A 97 -6.21 1.52 21.39
N SER A 98 -5.42 2.49 21.86
CA SER A 98 -4.70 3.43 20.98
C SER A 98 -3.62 2.72 20.13
N ILE A 99 -2.82 1.85 20.74
CA ILE A 99 -1.82 1.05 20.02
C ILE A 99 -2.51 0.11 19.03
N GLY A 100 -3.56 -0.58 19.44
CA GLY A 100 -4.32 -1.49 18.60
C GLY A 100 -4.97 -0.80 17.40
N ALA A 101 -5.56 0.37 17.60
CA ALA A 101 -6.17 1.16 16.53
C ALA A 101 -5.12 1.61 15.49
N LEU A 102 -3.97 2.12 15.95
CA LEU A 102 -2.88 2.53 15.07
C LEU A 102 -2.28 1.35 14.29
N LEU A 103 -2.06 0.21 14.96
CA LEU A 103 -1.58 -1.01 14.30
C LEU A 103 -2.59 -1.51 13.26
N LEU A 104 -3.88 -1.50 13.58
CA LEU A 104 -4.93 -1.95 12.67
C LEU A 104 -4.97 -1.08 11.41
N VAL A 105 -4.98 0.24 11.55
CA VAL A 105 -5.00 1.15 10.40
C VAL A 105 -3.73 0.96 9.56
N THR A 106 -2.55 0.91 10.19
CA THR A 106 -1.28 0.68 9.48
C THR A 106 -1.26 -0.67 8.76
N ALA A 107 -1.77 -1.73 9.37
CA ALA A 107 -1.86 -3.05 8.76
C ALA A 107 -2.81 -3.05 7.54
N LEU A 108 -3.97 -2.41 7.66
CA LEU A 108 -4.90 -2.23 6.55
C LEU A 108 -4.24 -1.43 5.40
N GLU A 109 -3.57 -0.34 5.70
CA GLU A 109 -2.82 0.44 4.70
C GLU A 109 -1.77 -0.42 3.99
N ALA A 110 -1.02 -1.24 4.72
CA ALA A 110 -0.02 -2.14 4.13
C ALA A 110 -0.65 -3.20 3.21
N VAL A 111 -1.78 -3.79 3.62
CA VAL A 111 -2.54 -4.75 2.80
C VAL A 111 -3.04 -4.11 1.52
N PHE A 112 -3.65 -2.92 1.61
CA PHE A 112 -4.18 -2.23 0.43
C PHE A 112 -3.10 -1.63 -0.46
N LEU A 113 -1.94 -1.25 0.10
CA LEU A 113 -0.75 -0.93 -0.69
C LEU A 113 -0.28 -2.16 -1.48
N GLY A 114 -0.22 -3.33 -0.86
CA GLY A 114 0.06 -4.60 -1.54
C GLY A 114 -0.92 -4.89 -2.67
N ALA A 115 -2.23 -4.67 -2.43
CA ALA A 115 -3.26 -4.81 -3.46
C ALA A 115 -3.09 -3.80 -4.61
N ALA A 116 -2.69 -2.55 -4.33
CA ALA A 116 -2.37 -1.55 -5.34
C ALA A 116 -1.17 -1.98 -6.18
N LEU A 117 -0.10 -2.47 -5.54
CA LEU A 117 1.07 -3.01 -6.24
C LEU A 117 0.74 -4.27 -7.04
N GLY A 118 -0.27 -5.04 -6.64
CA GLY A 118 -0.89 -6.14 -7.38
C GLY A 118 -1.82 -5.68 -8.52
N ARG A 119 -1.76 -4.40 -8.94
CA ARG A 119 -2.52 -3.82 -10.05
C ARG A 119 -4.04 -3.77 -9.85
N ARG A 120 -4.51 -3.74 -8.62
CA ARG A 120 -5.92 -3.51 -8.29
C ARG A 120 -6.19 -2.01 -8.20
N ASN A 121 -6.65 -1.41 -9.29
CA ASN A 121 -6.84 0.04 -9.39
C ASN A 121 -7.79 0.64 -8.33
N TRP A 122 -8.76 -0.12 -7.83
CA TRP A 122 -9.70 0.33 -6.80
C TRP A 122 -9.04 0.51 -5.42
N SER A 123 -7.96 -0.24 -5.14
CA SER A 123 -7.29 -0.21 -3.84
C SER A 123 -6.67 1.15 -3.49
N ARG A 124 -6.30 1.97 -4.50
CA ARG A 124 -5.82 3.33 -4.26
C ARG A 124 -6.88 4.24 -3.63
N TRP A 125 -8.17 4.03 -3.95
CA TRP A 125 -9.26 4.78 -3.33
C TRP A 125 -9.50 4.36 -1.89
N VAL A 126 -9.38 3.05 -1.61
CA VAL A 126 -9.43 2.54 -0.24
C VAL A 126 -8.24 3.04 0.58
N LEU A 127 -7.03 3.06 0.00
CA LEU A 127 -5.86 3.67 0.64
C LEU A 127 -6.07 5.14 0.98
N LEU A 128 -6.71 5.90 0.09
CA LEU A 128 -7.04 7.30 0.34
C LEU A 128 -8.00 7.45 1.54
N LEU A 129 -9.03 6.60 1.59
CA LEU A 129 -9.97 6.57 2.72
C LEU A 129 -9.28 6.17 4.02
N LEU A 130 -8.41 5.17 3.99
CA LEU A 130 -7.65 4.73 5.15
C LEU A 130 -6.69 5.83 5.63
N LEU A 131 -6.00 6.51 4.73
CA LEU A 131 -5.13 7.63 5.08
C LEU A 131 -5.94 8.79 5.70
N ALA A 132 -7.13 9.07 5.17
CA ALA A 132 -8.03 10.07 5.76
C ALA A 132 -8.53 9.65 7.15
N ALA A 133 -8.80 8.35 7.37
CA ALA A 133 -9.17 7.79 8.66
C ALA A 133 -7.98 7.71 9.64
N HIS A 134 -6.75 7.56 9.12
CA HIS A 134 -5.53 7.53 9.94
C HIS A 134 -5.34 8.85 10.69
N VAL A 135 -5.64 9.99 10.06
CA VAL A 135 -5.49 11.32 10.68
C VAL A 135 -6.24 11.45 12.02
N PRO A 136 -7.56 11.25 12.09
CA PRO A 136 -8.28 11.34 13.36
C PRO A 136 -7.84 10.28 14.37
N VAL A 137 -7.51 9.06 13.93
CA VAL A 137 -6.96 8.02 14.83
C VAL A 137 -5.63 8.47 15.42
N LEU A 138 -4.75 9.04 14.61
CA LEU A 138 -3.46 9.56 15.05
C LEU A 138 -3.64 10.74 16.03
N LEU A 139 -4.53 11.67 15.71
CA LEU A 139 -4.82 12.81 16.60
C LEU A 139 -5.36 12.34 17.95
N LEU A 140 -6.29 11.40 17.96
CA LEU A 140 -6.83 10.82 19.18
C LEU A 140 -5.74 10.08 19.98
N ALA A 141 -4.97 9.23 19.31
CA ALA A 141 -3.87 8.50 19.94
C ALA A 141 -2.79 9.45 20.48
N SER A 142 -2.52 10.57 19.80
CA SER A 142 -1.52 11.55 20.23
C SER A 142 -1.88 12.19 21.58
N ALA A 143 -3.16 12.42 21.83
CA ALA A 143 -3.63 12.96 23.10
C ALA A 143 -3.28 12.05 24.30
N PHE A 144 -3.17 10.74 24.04
CA PHE A 144 -2.92 9.75 25.10
C PHE A 144 -1.50 9.17 25.11
N LEU A 145 -0.86 9.03 23.95
CA LEU A 145 0.45 8.37 23.82
C LEU A 145 1.63 9.34 23.78
N VAL A 146 1.40 10.64 23.53
CA VAL A 146 2.50 11.62 23.45
C VAL A 146 2.86 12.11 24.86
N PRO A 147 4.12 11.91 25.30
CA PRO A 147 4.61 12.46 26.57
C PRO A 147 4.64 13.99 26.52
N SER A 148 4.57 14.62 27.69
CA SER A 148 4.83 16.07 27.80
C SER A 148 6.33 16.35 27.69
N GLY A 149 6.70 17.47 27.06
CA GLY A 149 8.09 17.91 26.97
C GLY A 149 8.80 17.52 25.67
N ALA A 150 10.12 17.54 25.69
CA ALA A 150 10.97 17.33 24.50
C ALA A 150 10.77 15.96 23.85
N GLU A 151 10.60 14.91 24.65
CA GLU A 151 10.36 13.54 24.14
C GLU A 151 9.06 13.47 23.31
N GLY A 152 7.99 14.12 23.76
CA GLY A 152 6.74 14.19 23.02
C GLY A 152 6.88 14.90 21.70
N SER A 153 7.72 15.95 21.64
CA SER A 153 7.98 16.67 20.39
C SER A 153 8.60 15.75 19.32
N TYR A 154 9.55 14.87 19.68
CA TYR A 154 10.13 13.90 18.74
C TYR A 154 9.09 12.89 18.24
N VAL A 155 8.20 12.41 19.12
CA VAL A 155 7.11 11.50 18.73
C VAL A 155 6.18 12.16 17.72
N VAL A 156 5.74 13.40 17.98
CA VAL A 156 4.88 14.17 17.08
C VAL A 156 5.56 14.44 15.75
N MET A 157 6.85 14.82 15.76
CA MET A 157 7.62 15.03 14.53
C MET A 157 7.73 13.75 13.69
N LEU A 158 7.98 12.61 14.32
CA LEU A 158 8.13 11.33 13.62
C LEU A 158 6.79 10.85 13.04
N TRP A 159 5.69 11.01 13.78
CA TRP A 159 4.33 10.74 13.27
C TRP A 159 3.96 11.68 12.13
N GLY A 160 4.20 12.99 12.30
CA GLY A 160 3.96 13.99 11.27
C GLY A 160 4.75 13.68 9.99
N ALA A 161 6.04 13.35 10.12
CA ALA A 161 6.87 12.93 8.99
C ALA A 161 6.32 11.66 8.32
N GLY A 162 5.91 10.65 9.10
CA GLY A 162 5.28 9.43 8.58
C GLY A 162 4.03 9.75 7.77
N LEU A 163 3.13 10.57 8.30
CA LEU A 163 1.90 10.98 7.62
C LEU A 163 2.19 11.75 6.33
N LEU A 164 3.17 12.66 6.34
CA LEU A 164 3.59 13.40 5.14
C LEU A 164 4.18 12.46 4.08
N LEU A 165 4.97 11.47 4.48
CA LEU A 165 5.52 10.45 3.57
C LEU A 165 4.39 9.62 2.94
N ALA A 166 3.39 9.19 3.73
CA ALA A 166 2.22 8.48 3.22
C ALA A 166 1.42 9.34 2.24
N ALA A 167 1.16 10.60 2.60
CA ALA A 167 0.45 11.56 1.73
C ALA A 167 1.22 11.80 0.42
N ALA A 168 2.53 11.99 0.47
CA ALA A 168 3.37 12.10 -0.73
C ALA A 168 3.30 10.81 -1.56
N GLY A 169 3.45 9.63 -0.93
CA GLY A 169 3.30 8.34 -1.59
C GLY A 169 1.94 8.20 -2.28
N MET A 170 0.89 8.70 -1.65
CA MET A 170 -0.47 8.72 -2.22
C MET A 170 -0.55 9.60 -3.48
N VAL A 171 0.02 10.79 -3.46
CA VAL A 171 0.10 11.67 -4.66
C VAL A 171 0.77 10.93 -5.82
N PHE A 172 1.88 10.23 -5.58
CA PHE A 172 2.56 9.45 -6.61
C PHE A 172 1.69 8.32 -7.20
N LEU A 173 0.82 7.69 -6.39
CA LEU A 173 -0.12 6.65 -6.88
C LEU A 173 -1.23 7.22 -7.75
N PHE A 174 -1.55 8.51 -7.64
CA PHE A 174 -2.56 9.18 -8.47
C PHE A 174 -1.99 9.80 -9.75
N LEU A 175 -0.67 9.85 -9.93
CA LEU A 175 -0.07 10.35 -11.17
C LEU A 175 -0.49 9.51 -12.39
N PRO A 176 -0.63 10.12 -13.57
CA PRO A 176 -1.08 9.44 -14.79
C PRO A 176 -0.26 8.18 -15.13
N ALA A 177 1.07 8.24 -14.92
CA ALA A 177 1.97 7.11 -15.18
C ALA A 177 1.70 5.91 -14.26
N ALA A 178 1.30 6.14 -13.01
CA ALA A 178 0.87 5.08 -12.12
C ALA A 178 -0.51 4.54 -12.54
N GLY A 179 -1.44 5.44 -12.90
CA GLY A 179 -2.78 5.08 -13.34
C GLY A 179 -2.80 4.19 -14.58
N THR A 180 -1.96 4.47 -15.59
CA THR A 180 -1.82 3.63 -16.79
C THR A 180 -1.26 2.25 -16.46
N TRP A 181 -0.30 2.16 -15.55
CA TRP A 181 0.28 0.89 -15.12
C TRP A 181 -0.73 0.04 -14.32
N LEU A 182 -1.51 0.66 -13.44
CA LEU A 182 -2.53 -0.01 -12.64
C LEU A 182 -3.70 -0.54 -13.47
N LYS A 183 -4.02 0.10 -14.62
CA LYS A 183 -5.10 -0.32 -15.51
C LYS A 183 -4.71 -1.44 -16.48
N ARG A 184 -3.43 -1.67 -16.73
CA ARG A 184 -2.98 -2.77 -17.59
C ARG A 184 -3.29 -4.10 -16.90
N LYS A 185 -4.24 -4.86 -17.44
CA LYS A 185 -4.52 -6.22 -16.97
C LYS A 185 -3.23 -7.05 -17.05
N ALA A 186 -2.96 -7.86 -16.02
CA ALA A 186 -2.00 -8.94 -16.16
C ALA A 186 -2.52 -9.87 -17.27
N ALA A 187 -1.75 -9.99 -18.34
CA ALA A 187 -2.03 -10.93 -19.42
C ALA A 187 -1.77 -12.36 -18.91
#